data_e1f4bab8f36c21a656d81cafb04a56bd
#
_entry.id   e1f4bab8f36c21a656d81cafb04a56bd
#
_cell.length_a   1.000
_cell.length_b   1.000
_cell.length_c   1.000
_cell.angle_alpha   90.00
_cell.angle_beta   90.00
_cell.angle_gamma   90.00
#
_symmetry.space_group_name_H-M   'P 1'
#
loop_
_entity.id
_entity.type
_entity.pdbx_description
1 polymer ?
#
loop_
_entity_poly.entity_id
_entity_poly.type
_entity_poly.pdbx_seq_one_letter_code
_entity_poly.pdbx_strand_id
1 'polypeptide(L)'
;MATRYPIQTKKTPTFFFVGVTTAQSSIMKVFPRWMGALGRPEVVIEGIDHRLHDDPEAYRRMVAQMKHDPLSLGGLVTTHKIDVFEAARDMFDELDPYAALTGEISCIAKRGGRLWGYAIDPISAGLSLDAMLGEDYFARTGGHVLNFGAGGSGVAIALHLMRKERPGDRPERFVMVNRSQPRLDKFRAMAEKLGTSIAFETICNEAPRENDRIMSALPPGSIVINATGMGKDRPGSPITDEGLFPLGGIAWEINYRGELDFWHQAMAQRERRGVIVEDGWLYFLHGWTQHIARVLHVDITEEIFNRLAGIAEELRPPLVHEP
;
A
#
# COMPACT_ATOMS: atom_id res chain seq x y z
N MET A 1 -28.16 -13.56 13.05
CA MET A 1 -28.24 -14.97 12.62
C MET A 1 -27.05 -15.73 13.18
N ALA A 2 -27.24 -16.96 13.64
CA ALA A 2 -26.11 -17.80 14.09
C ALA A 2 -25.22 -18.14 12.88
N THR A 3 -23.90 -18.06 13.07
CA THR A 3 -22.96 -18.44 12.02
C THR A 3 -22.86 -19.97 11.90
N ARG A 4 -22.63 -20.47 10.69
CA ARG A 4 -22.29 -21.89 10.44
C ARG A 4 -20.83 -22.25 10.79
N TYR A 5 -20.01 -21.24 11.04
CA TYR A 5 -18.59 -21.42 11.32
C TYR A 5 -18.34 -21.53 12.82
N PRO A 6 -17.41 -22.40 13.27
CA PRO A 6 -17.00 -22.44 14.65
C PRO A 6 -16.24 -21.13 14.98
N ILE A 7 -16.67 -20.46 16.06
CA ILE A 7 -16.05 -19.22 16.53
C ILE A 7 -15.24 -19.52 17.78
N GLN A 8 -13.97 -19.12 17.76
CA GLN A 8 -13.08 -19.22 18.91
C GLN A 8 -13.20 -17.92 19.73
N THR A 9 -13.74 -17.99 20.92
CA THR A 9 -13.78 -16.84 21.82
C THR A 9 -12.36 -16.44 22.23
N LYS A 10 -11.93 -15.22 21.87
CA LYS A 10 -10.65 -14.67 22.30
C LYS A 10 -10.69 -14.30 23.78
N LYS A 11 -9.52 -14.29 24.42
CA LYS A 11 -9.40 -13.90 25.83
C LYS A 11 -9.02 -12.43 26.01
N THR A 12 -8.46 -11.83 24.96
CA THR A 12 -7.99 -10.44 24.92
C THR A 12 -8.43 -9.78 23.63
N PRO A 13 -8.62 -8.45 23.61
CA PRO A 13 -8.88 -7.72 22.37
C PRO A 13 -7.78 -7.99 21.34
N THR A 14 -8.14 -8.54 20.20
CA THR A 14 -7.20 -9.04 19.18
C THR A 14 -7.36 -8.28 17.87
N PHE A 15 -6.29 -7.66 17.41
CA PHE A 15 -6.12 -7.14 16.07
C PHE A 15 -5.48 -8.21 15.20
N PHE A 16 -6.07 -8.52 14.04
CA PHE A 16 -5.55 -9.54 13.14
C PHE A 16 -4.68 -8.95 12.04
N PHE A 17 -3.59 -9.64 11.74
CA PHE A 17 -2.77 -9.38 10.57
C PHE A 17 -2.84 -10.58 9.62
N VAL A 18 -3.51 -10.41 8.48
CA VAL A 18 -3.74 -11.47 7.50
C VAL A 18 -2.74 -11.36 6.37
N GLY A 19 -1.97 -12.41 6.12
CA GLY A 19 -0.92 -12.43 5.10
C GLY A 19 -0.45 -13.84 4.74
N VAL A 20 0.80 -13.94 4.25
CA VAL A 20 1.45 -15.21 3.87
C VAL A 20 2.50 -15.64 4.87
N THR A 21 3.25 -14.68 5.43
CA THR A 21 4.36 -14.90 6.40
C THR A 21 4.37 -13.77 7.42
N THR A 22 3.26 -13.64 8.15
CA THR A 22 3.01 -12.51 9.04
C THR A 22 4.04 -12.36 10.15
N ALA A 23 4.51 -13.48 10.70
CA ALA A 23 5.48 -13.49 11.80
C ALA A 23 6.81 -12.78 11.47
N GLN A 24 7.17 -12.68 10.18
CA GLN A 24 8.40 -12.03 9.73
C GLN A 24 8.27 -10.52 9.56
N SER A 25 7.07 -9.97 9.67
CA SER A 25 6.82 -8.55 9.49
C SER A 25 7.30 -7.73 10.69
N SER A 26 7.91 -6.57 10.44
CA SER A 26 8.36 -5.62 11.46
C SER A 26 7.23 -5.20 12.40
N ILE A 27 5.98 -5.22 11.93
CA ILE A 27 4.83 -4.83 12.75
C ILE A 27 4.64 -5.72 13.97
N MET A 28 5.03 -6.99 13.91
CA MET A 28 4.89 -7.88 15.06
C MET A 28 5.71 -7.42 16.27
N LYS A 29 6.79 -6.66 16.04
CA LYS A 29 7.61 -6.02 17.07
C LYS A 29 7.16 -4.60 17.39
N VAL A 30 6.69 -3.87 16.40
CA VAL A 30 6.27 -2.46 16.49
C VAL A 30 4.91 -2.33 17.19
N PHE A 31 3.94 -3.17 16.83
CA PHE A 31 2.55 -3.06 17.28
C PHE A 31 2.38 -3.03 18.81
N PRO A 32 3.01 -3.91 19.61
CA PRO A 32 2.87 -3.85 21.07
C PRO A 32 3.34 -2.51 21.66
N ARG A 33 4.42 -1.93 21.12
CA ARG A 33 4.93 -0.62 21.56
C ARG A 33 3.98 0.51 21.18
N TRP A 34 3.39 0.43 19.99
CA TRP A 34 2.36 1.37 19.55
C TRP A 34 1.11 1.30 20.41
N MET A 35 0.66 0.09 20.77
CA MET A 35 -0.50 -0.07 21.66
C MET A 35 -0.23 0.54 23.03
N GLY A 36 0.96 0.35 23.58
CA GLY A 36 1.38 1.04 24.82
C GLY A 36 1.33 2.57 24.69
N ALA A 37 1.86 3.11 23.58
CA ALA A 37 1.85 4.56 23.30
C ALA A 37 0.44 5.12 23.08
N LEU A 38 -0.49 4.32 22.55
CA LEU A 38 -1.90 4.68 22.35
C LEU A 38 -2.78 4.47 23.62
N GLY A 39 -2.20 4.01 24.72
CA GLY A 39 -2.94 3.71 25.95
C GLY A 39 -3.85 2.47 25.84
N ARG A 40 -3.51 1.55 24.96
CA ARG A 40 -4.27 0.31 24.71
C ARG A 40 -3.40 -0.96 24.85
N PRO A 41 -2.60 -1.09 25.94
CA PRO A 41 -1.63 -2.19 26.09
C PRO A 41 -2.29 -3.58 26.13
N GLU A 42 -3.61 -3.63 26.35
CA GLU A 42 -4.40 -4.88 26.33
C GLU A 42 -4.65 -5.43 24.92
N VAL A 43 -4.51 -4.62 23.88
CA VAL A 43 -4.74 -5.04 22.49
C VAL A 43 -3.51 -5.79 21.97
N VAL A 44 -3.73 -7.02 21.55
CA VAL A 44 -2.67 -7.87 20.98
C VAL A 44 -2.81 -8.00 19.46
N ILE A 45 -1.71 -8.25 18.76
CA ILE A 45 -1.70 -8.58 17.34
C ILE A 45 -1.55 -10.10 17.16
N GLU A 46 -2.36 -10.66 16.26
CA GLU A 46 -2.29 -12.08 15.89
C GLU A 46 -2.18 -12.20 14.35
N GLY A 47 -1.15 -12.93 13.90
CA GLY A 47 -0.96 -13.23 12.49
C GLY A 47 -1.87 -14.38 12.04
N ILE A 48 -2.46 -14.25 10.87
CA ILE A 48 -3.18 -15.31 10.16
C ILE A 48 -2.51 -15.49 8.80
N ASP A 49 -1.85 -16.63 8.60
CA ASP A 49 -1.20 -16.94 7.34
C ASP A 49 -2.09 -17.81 6.47
N HIS A 50 -2.32 -17.35 5.23
CA HIS A 50 -2.96 -18.10 4.17
C HIS A 50 -2.00 -18.36 3.02
N ARG A 51 -2.18 -19.45 2.30
CA ARG A 51 -1.51 -19.67 1.01
C ARG A 51 -2.06 -18.68 -0.02
N LEU A 52 -1.25 -18.37 -1.03
CA LEU A 52 -1.73 -17.58 -2.18
C LEU A 52 -2.92 -18.29 -2.82
N HIS A 53 -4.03 -17.55 -3.02
CA HIS A 53 -5.28 -18.08 -3.57
C HIS A 53 -5.77 -19.32 -2.80
N ASP A 54 -5.82 -19.22 -1.48
CA ASP A 54 -6.29 -20.29 -0.59
C ASP A 54 -7.78 -20.59 -0.81
N ASP A 55 -8.25 -21.68 -0.19
CA ASP A 55 -9.66 -22.06 -0.24
C ASP A 55 -10.57 -20.88 0.20
N PRO A 56 -11.55 -20.46 -0.62
CA PRO A 56 -12.50 -19.41 -0.25
C PRO A 56 -13.15 -19.61 1.12
N GLU A 57 -13.40 -20.86 1.53
CA GLU A 57 -13.96 -21.17 2.85
C GLU A 57 -12.99 -20.85 4.00
N ALA A 58 -11.66 -20.84 3.76
CA ALA A 58 -10.69 -20.40 4.76
C ALA A 58 -10.84 -18.90 5.04
N TYR A 59 -10.96 -18.08 4.01
CA TYR A 59 -11.23 -16.64 4.14
C TYR A 59 -12.59 -16.37 4.81
N ARG A 60 -13.61 -17.11 4.45
CA ARG A 60 -14.94 -16.98 5.07
C ARG A 60 -14.93 -17.32 6.57
N ARG A 61 -14.21 -18.38 6.97
CA ARG A 61 -14.00 -18.71 8.41
C ARG A 61 -13.32 -17.58 9.16
N MET A 62 -12.26 -17.01 8.59
CA MET A 62 -11.55 -15.88 9.16
C MET A 62 -12.46 -14.65 9.33
N VAL A 63 -13.22 -14.28 8.29
CA VAL A 63 -14.17 -13.16 8.35
C VAL A 63 -15.29 -13.43 9.38
N ALA A 64 -15.79 -14.67 9.46
CA ALA A 64 -16.78 -15.07 10.46
C ALA A 64 -16.25 -14.93 11.90
N GLN A 65 -14.99 -15.33 12.14
CA GLN A 65 -14.30 -15.13 13.42
C GLN A 65 -14.31 -13.65 13.80
N MET A 66 -13.87 -12.77 12.90
CA MET A 66 -13.85 -11.33 13.14
C MET A 66 -15.26 -10.77 13.35
N LYS A 67 -16.27 -11.26 12.62
CA LYS A 67 -17.66 -10.77 12.72
C LYS A 67 -18.33 -11.12 14.05
N HIS A 68 -18.15 -12.35 14.51
CA HIS A 68 -18.99 -12.92 15.56
C HIS A 68 -18.35 -12.99 16.95
N ASP A 69 -17.02 -12.93 17.06
CA ASP A 69 -16.36 -12.85 18.37
C ASP A 69 -16.15 -11.39 18.78
N PRO A 70 -16.66 -10.95 19.94
CA PRO A 70 -16.59 -9.55 20.35
C PRO A 70 -15.15 -9.04 20.60
N LEU A 71 -14.23 -9.93 20.97
CA LEU A 71 -12.82 -9.58 21.19
C LEU A 71 -11.96 -9.67 19.94
N SER A 72 -12.46 -10.20 18.84
CA SER A 72 -11.86 -10.11 17.51
C SER A 72 -12.20 -8.75 16.91
N LEU A 73 -11.27 -7.76 17.03
CA LEU A 73 -11.55 -6.37 16.70
C LEU A 73 -11.69 -6.10 15.20
N GLY A 74 -11.06 -6.93 14.39
CA GLY A 74 -10.84 -6.76 12.96
C GLY A 74 -9.35 -6.81 12.64
N GLY A 75 -8.91 -6.25 11.52
CA GLY A 75 -7.49 -6.32 11.18
C GLY A 75 -7.12 -5.81 9.80
N LEU A 76 -5.83 -5.95 9.51
CA LEU A 76 -5.22 -5.66 8.21
C LEU A 76 -5.15 -6.93 7.37
N VAL A 77 -5.54 -6.83 6.11
CA VAL A 77 -5.34 -7.87 5.09
C VAL A 77 -4.34 -7.34 4.06
N THR A 78 -3.21 -8.05 3.87
CA THR A 78 -2.20 -7.65 2.88
C THR A 78 -2.40 -8.40 1.54
N THR A 79 -1.68 -9.44 1.27
CA THR A 79 -1.64 -10.11 -0.04
C THR A 79 -3.00 -10.59 -0.56
N HIS A 80 -3.91 -10.98 0.33
CA HIS A 80 -5.18 -11.64 0.02
C HIS A 80 -6.38 -10.71 -0.16
N LYS A 81 -6.16 -9.42 -0.44
CA LYS A 81 -7.21 -8.38 -0.47
C LYS A 81 -8.35 -8.68 -1.45
N ILE A 82 -8.00 -9.16 -2.65
CA ILE A 82 -8.94 -9.56 -3.70
C ILE A 82 -9.63 -10.87 -3.31
N ASP A 83 -8.85 -11.86 -2.86
CA ASP A 83 -9.39 -13.18 -2.50
C ASP A 83 -10.42 -13.06 -1.35
N VAL A 84 -10.15 -12.21 -0.35
CA VAL A 84 -11.10 -11.92 0.75
C VAL A 84 -12.36 -11.25 0.23
N PHE A 85 -12.22 -10.27 -0.69
CA PHE A 85 -13.37 -9.61 -1.30
C PHE A 85 -14.24 -10.62 -2.07
N GLU A 86 -13.64 -11.41 -2.95
CA GLU A 86 -14.36 -12.39 -3.78
C GLU A 86 -15.00 -13.49 -2.94
N ALA A 87 -14.27 -14.00 -1.93
CA ALA A 87 -14.77 -15.11 -1.10
C ALA A 87 -15.83 -14.70 -0.10
N ALA A 88 -15.78 -13.49 0.46
CA ALA A 88 -16.54 -13.13 1.65
C ALA A 88 -17.31 -11.81 1.58
N ARG A 89 -17.43 -11.17 0.39
CA ARG A 89 -18.12 -9.88 0.23
C ARG A 89 -19.53 -9.87 0.83
N ASP A 90 -20.27 -10.96 0.70
CA ASP A 90 -21.63 -11.14 1.23
C ASP A 90 -21.69 -11.17 2.77
N MET A 91 -20.58 -11.35 3.45
CA MET A 91 -20.49 -11.36 4.92
C MET A 91 -20.30 -9.97 5.52
N PHE A 92 -19.88 -8.99 4.71
CA PHE A 92 -19.75 -7.60 5.14
C PHE A 92 -21.11 -6.90 5.09
N ASP A 93 -21.39 -6.14 6.14
CA ASP A 93 -22.62 -5.34 6.21
C ASP A 93 -22.47 -4.04 5.41
N GLU A 94 -21.22 -3.53 5.29
CA GLU A 94 -20.87 -2.34 4.52
C GLU A 94 -19.50 -2.48 3.87
N LEU A 95 -19.35 -1.83 2.73
CA LEU A 95 -18.06 -1.62 2.06
C LEU A 95 -17.82 -0.12 1.88
N ASP A 96 -16.58 0.32 2.10
CA ASP A 96 -16.23 1.70 1.78
C ASP A 96 -16.17 1.92 0.26
N PRO A 97 -16.23 3.18 -0.22
CA PRO A 97 -16.24 3.48 -1.65
C PRO A 97 -15.01 2.94 -2.40
N TYR A 98 -13.83 2.90 -1.76
CA TYR A 98 -12.64 2.34 -2.40
C TYR A 98 -12.72 0.82 -2.52
N ALA A 99 -13.16 0.12 -1.47
CA ALA A 99 -13.35 -1.33 -1.52
C ALA A 99 -14.36 -1.74 -2.59
N ALA A 100 -15.49 -1.02 -2.69
CA ALA A 100 -16.49 -1.24 -3.72
C ALA A 100 -15.97 -0.96 -5.14
N LEU A 101 -15.07 0.01 -5.31
CA LEU A 101 -14.50 0.40 -6.59
C LEU A 101 -13.41 -0.57 -7.06
N THR A 102 -12.49 -0.95 -6.16
CA THR A 102 -11.31 -1.76 -6.49
C THR A 102 -11.58 -3.26 -6.46
N GLY A 103 -12.63 -3.69 -5.74
CA GLY A 103 -12.86 -5.10 -5.46
C GLY A 103 -11.81 -5.69 -4.51
N GLU A 104 -11.32 -4.89 -3.56
CA GLU A 104 -10.29 -5.29 -2.58
C GLU A 104 -10.74 -4.94 -1.16
N ILE A 105 -10.37 -5.79 -0.19
CA ILE A 105 -10.53 -5.49 1.23
C ILE A 105 -9.16 -5.57 1.89
N SER A 106 -8.58 -4.42 2.23
CA SER A 106 -7.31 -4.34 2.96
C SER A 106 -7.51 -4.19 4.47
N CYS A 107 -8.69 -3.76 4.92
CA CYS A 107 -9.00 -3.58 6.33
C CYS A 107 -10.41 -4.10 6.65
N ILE A 108 -10.50 -4.86 7.73
CA ILE A 108 -11.75 -5.34 8.30
C ILE A 108 -11.94 -4.68 9.66
N ALA A 109 -13.06 -4.01 9.89
CA ALA A 109 -13.34 -3.37 11.16
C ALA A 109 -14.81 -3.50 11.56
N LYS A 110 -15.10 -3.39 12.86
CA LYS A 110 -16.46 -3.33 13.39
C LYS A 110 -16.82 -1.88 13.69
N ARG A 111 -17.99 -1.45 13.26
CA ARG A 111 -18.49 -0.11 13.57
C ARG A 111 -20.00 -0.15 13.79
N GLY A 112 -20.47 0.31 14.94
CA GLY A 112 -21.89 0.32 15.25
C GLY A 112 -22.54 -1.06 15.21
N GLY A 113 -21.84 -2.12 15.62
CA GLY A 113 -22.32 -3.51 15.57
C GLY A 113 -22.32 -4.16 14.17
N ARG A 114 -21.81 -3.46 13.14
CA ARG A 114 -21.74 -3.90 11.74
C ARG A 114 -20.31 -4.20 11.35
N LEU A 115 -20.10 -5.17 10.47
CA LEU A 115 -18.81 -5.49 9.89
C LEU A 115 -18.57 -4.67 8.61
N TRP A 116 -17.48 -3.92 8.59
CA TRP A 116 -17.08 -3.08 7.48
C TRP A 116 -15.83 -3.62 6.78
N GLY A 117 -15.83 -3.58 5.46
CA GLY A 117 -14.66 -3.80 4.61
C GLY A 117 -14.19 -2.49 4.00
N TYR A 118 -12.89 -2.20 4.15
CA TYR A 118 -12.26 -1.00 3.61
C TYR A 118 -11.11 -1.35 2.69
N ALA A 119 -10.85 -0.50 1.69
CA ALA A 119 -9.58 -0.45 0.97
C ALA A 119 -8.80 0.79 1.43
N ILE A 120 -7.87 0.61 2.35
CA ILE A 120 -7.10 1.70 2.98
C ILE A 120 -5.91 2.15 2.13
N ASP A 121 -5.44 1.32 1.20
CA ASP A 121 -4.25 1.60 0.41
C ASP A 121 -4.26 2.95 -0.32
N PRO A 122 -5.38 3.40 -0.93
CA PRO A 122 -5.42 4.74 -1.55
C PRO A 122 -5.21 5.88 -0.55
N ILE A 123 -5.63 5.70 0.71
CA ILE A 123 -5.43 6.69 1.78
C ILE A 123 -3.97 6.69 2.22
N SER A 124 -3.42 5.53 2.54
CA SER A 124 -2.04 5.41 3.03
C SER A 124 -1.00 5.77 1.96
N ALA A 125 -1.22 5.34 0.70
CA ALA A 125 -0.38 5.75 -0.43
C ALA A 125 -0.46 7.26 -0.66
N GLY A 126 -1.66 7.82 -0.52
CA GLY A 126 -1.89 9.24 -0.64
C GLY A 126 -1.15 10.06 0.41
N LEU A 127 -1.29 9.71 1.69
CA LEU A 127 -0.58 10.39 2.78
C LEU A 127 0.95 10.35 2.59
N SER A 128 1.48 9.21 2.11
CA SER A 128 2.91 9.07 1.85
C SER A 128 3.35 9.93 0.66
N LEU A 129 2.58 9.92 -0.41
CA LEU A 129 2.87 10.71 -1.60
C LEU A 129 2.80 12.22 -1.30
N ASP A 130 1.76 12.66 -0.60
CA ASP A 130 1.55 14.05 -0.23
C ASP A 130 2.67 14.59 0.68
N ALA A 131 3.17 13.78 1.60
CA ALA A 131 4.32 14.13 2.44
C ALA A 131 5.60 14.33 1.62
N MET A 132 5.80 13.54 0.54
CA MET A 132 6.95 13.67 -0.35
C MET A 132 6.83 14.87 -1.30
N LEU A 133 5.63 15.15 -1.83
CA LEU A 133 5.44 16.11 -2.91
C LEU A 133 5.19 17.54 -2.41
N GLY A 134 4.47 17.69 -1.33
CA GLY A 134 3.91 18.99 -0.92
C GLY A 134 2.85 19.49 -1.91
N GLU A 135 2.44 20.73 -1.73
CA GLU A 135 1.39 21.36 -2.54
C GLU A 135 1.90 21.79 -3.93
N ASP A 136 1.01 21.67 -4.94
CA ASP A 136 1.23 22.12 -6.32
C ASP A 136 2.51 21.56 -6.98
N TYR A 137 2.94 20.36 -6.57
CA TYR A 137 4.16 19.75 -7.08
C TYR A 137 4.19 19.68 -8.61
N PHE A 138 3.14 19.15 -9.21
CA PHE A 138 3.08 18.97 -10.66
C PHE A 138 2.96 20.30 -11.41
N ALA A 139 2.24 21.28 -10.87
CA ALA A 139 2.20 22.63 -11.46
C ALA A 139 3.57 23.33 -11.42
N ARG A 140 4.38 23.11 -10.38
CA ARG A 140 5.71 23.69 -10.23
C ARG A 140 6.78 23.01 -11.09
N THR A 141 6.67 21.70 -11.28
CA THR A 141 7.72 20.90 -11.93
C THR A 141 7.40 20.52 -13.36
N GLY A 142 6.12 20.43 -13.73
CA GLY A 142 5.70 19.82 -14.99
C GLY A 142 5.99 18.31 -15.07
N GLY A 143 6.34 17.69 -13.95
CA GLY A 143 6.71 16.28 -13.89
C GLY A 143 5.53 15.34 -14.22
N HIS A 144 5.87 14.17 -14.73
CA HIS A 144 4.94 13.07 -14.97
C HIS A 144 5.12 11.98 -13.91
N VAL A 145 4.24 10.97 -13.92
CA VAL A 145 4.40 9.78 -13.09
C VAL A 145 4.63 8.55 -13.95
N LEU A 146 5.67 7.79 -13.66
CA LEU A 146 5.92 6.45 -14.18
C LEU A 146 5.82 5.45 -13.03
N ASN A 147 4.87 4.56 -13.11
CA ASN A 147 4.65 3.55 -12.08
C ASN A 147 4.84 2.14 -12.67
N PHE A 148 5.79 1.42 -12.13
CA PHE A 148 6.01 0.02 -12.41
C PHE A 148 5.17 -0.84 -11.48
N GLY A 149 4.22 -1.61 -12.03
CA GLY A 149 3.35 -2.52 -11.31
C GLY A 149 1.90 -2.04 -11.19
N ALA A 150 0.97 -2.78 -11.80
CA ALA A 150 -0.48 -2.59 -11.70
C ALA A 150 -1.09 -3.53 -10.63
N GLY A 151 -0.43 -3.64 -9.48
CA GLY A 151 -0.95 -4.28 -8.28
C GLY A 151 -1.70 -3.28 -7.39
N GLY A 152 -2.19 -3.74 -6.23
CA GLY A 152 -2.95 -2.91 -5.29
C GLY A 152 -2.31 -1.56 -4.98
N SER A 153 -0.99 -1.53 -4.68
CA SER A 153 -0.30 -0.28 -4.34
C SER A 153 -0.18 0.68 -5.53
N GLY A 154 0.17 0.18 -6.73
CA GLY A 154 0.25 1.04 -7.93
C GLY A 154 -1.11 1.63 -8.31
N VAL A 155 -2.17 0.84 -8.21
CA VAL A 155 -3.56 1.28 -8.42
C VAL A 155 -3.97 2.29 -7.34
N ALA A 156 -3.61 2.06 -6.08
CA ALA A 156 -3.92 2.95 -4.97
C ALA A 156 -3.29 4.35 -5.14
N ILE A 157 -2.02 4.41 -5.57
CA ILE A 157 -1.31 5.66 -5.89
C ILE A 157 -2.04 6.41 -7.02
N ALA A 158 -2.38 5.72 -8.10
CA ALA A 158 -3.11 6.33 -9.21
C ALA A 158 -4.49 6.85 -8.77
N LEU A 159 -5.24 6.07 -7.98
CA LEU A 159 -6.53 6.48 -7.42
C LEU A 159 -6.44 7.74 -6.56
N HIS A 160 -5.40 7.85 -5.73
CA HIS A 160 -5.16 9.03 -4.93
C HIS A 160 -4.99 10.26 -5.83
N LEU A 161 -4.11 10.18 -6.83
CA LEU A 161 -3.86 11.29 -7.76
C LEU A 161 -5.10 11.67 -8.57
N MET A 162 -5.90 10.70 -9.01
CA MET A 162 -7.17 10.97 -9.72
C MET A 162 -8.15 11.79 -8.87
N ARG A 163 -8.12 11.62 -7.55
CA ARG A 163 -9.05 12.24 -6.61
C ARG A 163 -8.54 13.53 -5.99
N LYS A 164 -7.33 13.98 -6.31
CA LYS A 164 -6.86 15.30 -5.89
C LYS A 164 -7.82 16.38 -6.39
N GLU A 165 -8.22 17.28 -5.50
CA GLU A 165 -9.15 18.36 -5.86
C GLU A 165 -8.45 19.48 -6.64
N ARG A 166 -7.21 19.81 -6.21
CA ARG A 166 -6.43 20.88 -6.83
C ARG A 166 -5.78 20.39 -8.12
N PRO A 167 -5.98 21.09 -9.26
CA PRO A 167 -5.35 20.71 -10.52
C PRO A 167 -3.81 20.66 -10.47
N GLY A 168 -3.18 21.55 -9.68
CA GLY A 168 -1.73 21.62 -9.52
C GLY A 168 -1.11 20.41 -8.81
N ASP A 169 -1.94 19.62 -8.12
CA ASP A 169 -1.53 18.38 -7.45
C ASP A 169 -1.73 17.13 -8.33
N ARG A 170 -2.16 17.30 -9.59
CA ARG A 170 -2.34 16.20 -10.56
C ARG A 170 -1.25 16.25 -11.62
N PRO A 171 -0.61 15.12 -11.97
CA PRO A 171 0.27 15.05 -13.12
C PRO A 171 -0.54 15.19 -14.41
N GLU A 172 0.06 15.78 -15.44
CA GLU A 172 -0.54 15.77 -16.79
C GLU A 172 -0.64 14.33 -17.31
N ARG A 173 0.40 13.52 -17.09
CA ARG A 173 0.50 12.15 -17.59
C ARG A 173 0.90 11.18 -16.50
N PHE A 174 0.24 10.01 -16.49
CA PHE A 174 0.58 8.86 -15.63
C PHE A 174 0.79 7.63 -16.51
N VAL A 175 1.99 7.07 -16.49
CA VAL A 175 2.34 5.85 -17.23
C VAL A 175 2.33 4.68 -16.26
N MET A 176 1.47 3.69 -16.52
CA MET A 176 1.40 2.43 -15.78
C MET A 176 2.03 1.32 -16.58
N VAL A 177 3.17 0.79 -16.13
CA VAL A 177 3.83 -0.35 -16.77
C VAL A 177 3.56 -1.61 -15.97
N ASN A 178 3.14 -2.67 -16.63
CA ASN A 178 2.99 -3.98 -16.01
C ASN A 178 3.16 -5.11 -17.03
N ARG A 179 3.59 -6.29 -16.59
CA ARG A 179 3.72 -7.47 -17.44
C ARG A 179 2.40 -8.19 -17.75
N SER A 180 1.33 -7.88 -17.04
CA SER A 180 0.02 -8.51 -17.20
C SER A 180 -0.96 -7.56 -17.89
N GLN A 181 -1.31 -7.86 -19.13
CA GLN A 181 -2.31 -7.08 -19.88
C GLN A 181 -3.68 -7.04 -19.18
N PRO A 182 -4.22 -8.14 -18.63
CA PRO A 182 -5.51 -8.09 -17.92
C PRO A 182 -5.53 -7.13 -16.73
N ARG A 183 -4.41 -6.97 -16.00
CA ARG A 183 -4.32 -5.99 -14.91
C ARG A 183 -4.32 -4.55 -15.44
N LEU A 184 -3.66 -4.30 -16.54
CA LEU A 184 -3.67 -2.99 -17.20
C LEU A 184 -5.06 -2.65 -17.75
N ASP A 185 -5.77 -3.61 -18.31
CA ASP A 185 -7.13 -3.40 -18.83
C ASP A 185 -8.11 -3.09 -17.68
N LYS A 186 -8.00 -3.82 -16.55
CA LYS A 186 -8.78 -3.53 -15.33
C LYS A 186 -8.49 -2.11 -14.81
N PHE A 187 -7.22 -1.72 -14.77
CA PHE A 187 -6.81 -0.38 -14.36
C PHE A 187 -7.39 0.70 -15.30
N ARG A 188 -7.28 0.52 -16.61
CA ARG A 188 -7.82 1.47 -17.62
C ARG A 188 -9.32 1.64 -17.48
N ALA A 189 -10.06 0.54 -17.38
CA ALA A 189 -11.52 0.58 -17.21
C ALA A 189 -11.93 1.34 -15.92
N MET A 190 -11.16 1.19 -14.85
CA MET A 190 -11.37 1.94 -13.61
C MET A 190 -11.09 3.44 -13.80
N ALA A 191 -9.99 3.81 -14.46
CA ALA A 191 -9.63 5.21 -14.70
C ALA A 191 -10.67 5.90 -15.58
N GLU A 192 -11.14 5.24 -16.63
CA GLU A 192 -12.22 5.72 -17.52
C GLU A 192 -13.52 5.94 -16.73
N LYS A 193 -13.91 4.99 -15.88
CA LYS A 193 -15.12 5.09 -15.05
C LYS A 193 -15.08 6.27 -14.07
N LEU A 194 -13.90 6.61 -13.55
CA LEU A 194 -13.75 7.71 -12.59
C LEU A 194 -13.80 9.08 -13.27
N GLY A 195 -13.41 9.19 -14.52
CA GLY A 195 -13.30 10.44 -15.26
C GLY A 195 -12.29 11.40 -14.62
N THR A 196 -11.10 11.51 -15.18
CA THR A 196 -10.03 12.36 -14.64
C THR A 196 -9.39 13.17 -15.75
N SER A 197 -8.76 14.29 -15.40
CA SER A 197 -7.96 15.09 -16.33
C SER A 197 -6.57 14.51 -16.59
N ILE A 198 -6.15 13.49 -15.84
CA ILE A 198 -4.84 12.84 -16.01
C ILE A 198 -4.87 11.97 -17.27
N ALA A 199 -3.90 12.17 -18.17
CA ALA A 199 -3.72 11.28 -19.32
C ALA A 199 -3.07 9.97 -18.87
N PHE A 200 -3.84 8.89 -18.79
CA PHE A 200 -3.34 7.56 -18.44
C PHE A 200 -2.85 6.81 -19.67
N GLU A 201 -1.60 6.34 -19.57
CA GLU A 201 -1.02 5.42 -20.53
C GLU A 201 -0.71 4.09 -19.84
N THR A 202 -1.03 2.99 -20.50
CA THR A 202 -0.74 1.64 -20.01
C THR A 202 0.17 0.92 -20.98
N ILE A 203 1.29 0.39 -20.49
CA ILE A 203 2.29 -0.30 -21.30
C ILE A 203 2.48 -1.71 -20.75
N CYS A 204 2.17 -2.72 -21.58
CA CYS A 204 2.45 -4.11 -21.25
C CYS A 204 3.90 -4.41 -21.59
N ASN A 205 4.74 -4.50 -20.58
CA ASN A 205 6.17 -4.77 -20.74
C ASN A 205 6.75 -5.45 -19.49
N GLU A 206 7.71 -6.35 -19.72
CA GLU A 206 8.49 -7.02 -18.67
C GLU A 206 10.00 -6.83 -18.84
N ALA A 207 10.45 -6.23 -19.96
CA ALA A 207 11.86 -6.06 -20.26
C ALA A 207 12.43 -4.80 -19.58
N PRO A 208 13.39 -4.90 -18.62
CA PRO A 208 13.93 -3.75 -17.92
C PRO A 208 14.55 -2.68 -18.85
N ARG A 209 15.22 -3.08 -19.91
CA ARG A 209 15.80 -2.13 -20.91
C ARG A 209 14.75 -1.27 -21.61
N GLU A 210 13.56 -1.79 -21.84
CA GLU A 210 12.47 -1.00 -22.41
C GLU A 210 11.91 -0.03 -21.36
N ASN A 211 11.88 -0.43 -20.10
CA ASN A 211 11.52 0.46 -18.99
C ASN A 211 12.52 1.62 -18.83
N ASP A 212 13.83 1.38 -19.08
CA ASP A 212 14.83 2.45 -19.09
C ASP A 212 14.52 3.50 -20.17
N ARG A 213 14.08 3.07 -21.36
CA ARG A 213 13.69 3.99 -22.45
C ARG A 213 12.46 4.80 -22.09
N ILE A 214 11.44 4.14 -21.50
CA ILE A 214 10.23 4.82 -21.03
C ILE A 214 10.61 5.87 -19.98
N MET A 215 11.47 5.51 -19.02
CA MET A 215 11.93 6.40 -17.96
C MET A 215 12.74 7.58 -18.51
N SER A 216 13.61 7.36 -19.50
CA SER A 216 14.44 8.40 -20.10
C SER A 216 13.65 9.45 -20.89
N ALA A 217 12.43 9.14 -21.30
CA ALA A 217 11.53 10.05 -22.01
C ALA A 217 10.72 10.97 -21.08
N LEU A 218 10.86 10.82 -19.76
CA LEU A 218 10.13 11.63 -18.78
C LEU A 218 10.76 13.02 -18.65
N PRO A 219 9.95 14.08 -18.47
CA PRO A 219 10.46 15.41 -18.17
C PRO A 219 11.16 15.47 -16.79
N PRO A 220 12.02 16.49 -16.57
CA PRO A 220 12.56 16.77 -15.25
C PRO A 220 11.46 16.90 -14.19
N GLY A 221 11.76 16.55 -12.93
CA GLY A 221 10.78 16.57 -11.85
C GLY A 221 9.75 15.44 -11.88
N SER A 222 9.89 14.46 -12.79
CA SER A 222 8.98 13.31 -12.82
C SER A 222 9.24 12.35 -11.67
N ILE A 223 8.20 11.60 -11.30
CA ILE A 223 8.23 10.60 -10.25
C ILE A 223 8.29 9.20 -10.88
N VAL A 224 9.24 8.39 -10.45
CA VAL A 224 9.38 6.99 -10.86
C VAL A 224 9.16 6.08 -9.66
N ILE A 225 8.21 5.17 -9.76
CA ILE A 225 7.72 4.36 -8.63
C ILE A 225 7.93 2.87 -8.93
N ASN A 226 8.58 2.16 -8.02
CA ASN A 226 8.60 0.69 -8.06
C ASN A 226 7.50 0.11 -7.16
N ALA A 227 6.39 -0.31 -7.77
CA ALA A 227 5.27 -1.00 -7.10
C ALA A 227 5.14 -2.47 -7.58
N THR A 228 6.25 -3.09 -8.01
CA THR A 228 6.25 -4.46 -8.57
C THR A 228 6.43 -5.55 -7.53
N GLY A 229 6.97 -5.25 -6.35
CA GLY A 229 7.46 -6.21 -5.36
C GLY A 229 8.81 -6.85 -5.72
N MET A 230 9.45 -6.43 -6.83
CA MET A 230 10.84 -6.80 -7.13
C MET A 230 11.77 -6.10 -6.13
N GLY A 231 12.87 -6.75 -5.80
CA GLY A 231 13.78 -6.30 -4.74
C GLY A 231 13.35 -6.72 -3.32
N LYS A 232 12.14 -7.27 -3.14
CA LYS A 232 11.64 -7.79 -1.86
C LYS A 232 11.14 -9.23 -1.97
N ASP A 233 10.02 -9.42 -2.66
CA ASP A 233 9.37 -10.74 -2.78
C ASP A 233 9.91 -11.52 -4.00
N ARG A 234 10.62 -10.83 -4.88
CA ARG A 234 11.29 -11.33 -6.08
C ARG A 234 12.61 -10.59 -6.24
N PRO A 235 13.67 -11.26 -6.74
CA PRO A 235 14.95 -10.60 -7.00
C PRO A 235 14.85 -9.60 -8.17
N GLY A 236 15.77 -8.64 -8.20
CA GLY A 236 15.97 -7.70 -9.28
C GLY A 236 15.14 -6.43 -9.19
N SER A 237 15.18 -5.67 -10.26
CA SER A 237 14.56 -4.35 -10.42
C SER A 237 13.73 -4.28 -11.71
N PRO A 238 12.72 -3.41 -11.80
CA PRO A 238 12.03 -3.17 -13.07
C PRO A 238 12.88 -2.43 -14.12
N ILE A 239 14.04 -1.89 -13.75
CA ILE A 239 14.97 -1.17 -14.63
C ILE A 239 16.36 -1.81 -14.58
N THR A 240 17.25 -1.42 -15.51
CA THR A 240 18.66 -1.83 -15.47
C THR A 240 19.52 -0.76 -14.78
N ASP A 241 20.79 -1.08 -14.51
CA ASP A 241 21.76 -0.11 -13.97
C ASP A 241 22.10 1.02 -14.96
N GLU A 242 21.74 0.86 -16.24
CA GLU A 242 21.91 1.88 -17.29
C GLU A 242 20.72 2.87 -17.31
N GLY A 243 19.60 2.56 -16.62
CA GLY A 243 18.42 3.41 -16.57
C GLY A 243 18.71 4.74 -15.91
N LEU A 244 18.27 5.84 -16.54
CA LEU A 244 18.52 7.20 -16.05
C LEU A 244 17.25 7.82 -15.47
N PHE A 245 17.26 8.08 -14.18
CA PHE A 245 16.15 8.79 -13.52
C PHE A 245 16.00 10.23 -14.02
N PRO A 246 14.78 10.80 -14.03
CA PRO A 246 14.54 12.19 -14.42
C PRO A 246 15.37 13.18 -13.55
N LEU A 247 15.89 14.25 -14.16
CA LEU A 247 16.61 15.29 -13.42
C LEU A 247 15.71 15.97 -12.39
N GLY A 248 16.17 16.09 -11.15
CA GLY A 248 15.40 16.69 -10.06
C GLY A 248 14.08 15.94 -9.75
N GLY A 249 13.98 14.69 -10.18
CA GLY A 249 12.81 13.85 -9.98
C GLY A 249 12.80 13.14 -8.63
N ILE A 250 11.82 12.29 -8.44
CA ILE A 250 11.67 11.45 -7.25
C ILE A 250 11.68 9.97 -7.68
N ALA A 251 12.50 9.16 -7.02
CA ALA A 251 12.46 7.71 -7.10
C ALA A 251 11.81 7.16 -5.82
N TRP A 252 10.68 6.50 -5.96
CA TRP A 252 9.99 5.90 -4.83
C TRP A 252 9.96 4.39 -4.93
N GLU A 253 10.75 3.73 -4.10
CA GLU A 253 10.68 2.29 -3.86
C GLU A 253 9.62 2.03 -2.78
N ILE A 254 8.52 1.37 -3.10
CA ILE A 254 7.46 1.13 -2.10
C ILE A 254 7.76 -0.03 -1.13
N ASN A 255 8.83 -0.78 -1.35
CA ASN A 255 9.33 -1.74 -0.38
C ASN A 255 10.32 -1.06 0.59
N TYR A 256 10.35 -1.54 1.84
CA TYR A 256 11.24 -1.03 2.90
C TYR A 256 12.22 -2.09 3.42
N ARG A 257 12.26 -3.25 2.78
CA ARG A 257 13.13 -4.39 3.13
C ARG A 257 13.37 -5.25 1.91
N GLY A 258 14.42 -6.02 1.93
CA GLY A 258 14.88 -6.85 0.81
C GLY A 258 16.14 -6.27 0.19
N GLU A 259 16.50 -6.73 -0.99
CA GLU A 259 17.68 -6.27 -1.75
C GLU A 259 17.53 -4.83 -2.27
N LEU A 260 16.31 -4.40 -2.55
CA LEU A 260 15.95 -3.04 -2.98
C LEU A 260 16.79 -2.50 -4.15
N ASP A 261 17.07 -3.32 -5.16
CA ASP A 261 17.92 -2.96 -6.30
C ASP A 261 17.51 -1.62 -6.95
N PHE A 262 16.20 -1.37 -7.11
CA PHE A 262 15.70 -0.11 -7.66
C PHE A 262 16.10 1.10 -6.79
N TRP A 263 16.03 0.97 -5.48
CA TRP A 263 16.45 2.02 -4.53
C TRP A 263 17.95 2.28 -4.66
N HIS A 264 18.78 1.25 -4.74
CA HIS A 264 20.23 1.37 -4.92
C HIS A 264 20.58 2.02 -6.27
N GLN A 265 19.89 1.66 -7.35
CA GLN A 265 20.04 2.28 -8.66
C GLN A 265 19.72 3.78 -8.63
N ALA A 266 18.70 4.18 -7.87
CA ALA A 266 18.36 5.58 -7.67
C ALA A 266 19.39 6.32 -6.80
N MET A 267 19.84 5.70 -5.70
CA MET A 267 20.86 6.26 -4.81
C MET A 267 22.18 6.53 -5.55
N ALA A 268 22.60 5.64 -6.45
CA ALA A 268 23.78 5.84 -7.28
C ALA A 268 23.71 7.07 -8.19
N GLN A 269 22.51 7.62 -8.42
CA GLN A 269 22.27 8.80 -9.27
C GLN A 269 21.86 10.05 -8.48
N ARG A 270 21.66 9.91 -7.16
CA ARG A 270 21.11 10.95 -6.29
C ARG A 270 21.79 12.30 -6.48
N GLU A 271 23.10 12.36 -6.30
CA GLU A 271 23.86 13.63 -6.39
C GLU A 271 23.93 14.13 -7.83
N ARG A 272 24.32 13.26 -8.77
CA ARG A 272 24.55 13.64 -10.17
C ARG A 272 23.28 14.14 -10.87
N ARG A 273 22.12 13.62 -10.52
CA ARG A 273 20.85 13.95 -11.16
C ARG A 273 19.89 14.74 -10.25
N GLY A 274 20.26 14.98 -9.00
CA GLY A 274 19.41 15.68 -8.03
C GLY A 274 18.14 14.88 -7.69
N VAL A 275 18.19 13.55 -7.73
CA VAL A 275 17.03 12.68 -7.46
C VAL A 275 16.76 12.60 -5.96
N ILE A 276 15.54 12.84 -5.56
CA ILE A 276 15.07 12.50 -4.20
C ILE A 276 14.75 11.01 -4.21
N VAL A 277 15.32 10.25 -3.27
CA VAL A 277 15.15 8.81 -3.20
C VAL A 277 14.45 8.44 -1.91
N GLU A 278 13.28 7.84 -2.03
CA GLU A 278 12.44 7.41 -0.91
C GLU A 278 12.22 5.90 -0.95
N ASP A 279 12.21 5.27 0.22
CA ASP A 279 11.81 3.87 0.37
C ASP A 279 10.35 3.72 0.84
N GLY A 280 9.94 2.49 1.09
CA GLY A 280 8.58 2.16 1.52
C GLY A 280 8.31 2.34 3.01
N TRP A 281 9.24 2.89 3.81
CA TRP A 281 9.05 2.97 5.26
C TRP A 281 7.89 3.89 5.64
N LEU A 282 7.85 5.08 5.05
CA LEU A 282 6.74 6.01 5.28
C LEU A 282 5.39 5.41 4.85
N TYR A 283 5.36 4.67 3.74
CA TYR A 283 4.17 3.96 3.28
C TYR A 283 3.75 2.83 4.26
N PHE A 284 4.70 2.11 4.82
CA PHE A 284 4.46 1.15 5.89
C PHE A 284 3.84 1.82 7.12
N LEU A 285 4.38 2.95 7.58
CA LEU A 285 3.88 3.70 8.74
C LEU A 285 2.45 4.18 8.52
N HIS A 286 2.17 4.85 7.42
CA HIS A 286 0.83 5.29 7.09
C HIS A 286 -0.14 4.11 6.89
N GLY A 287 0.33 3.04 6.24
CA GLY A 287 -0.47 1.82 6.09
C GLY A 287 -0.99 1.32 7.43
N TRP A 288 -0.08 1.05 8.34
CA TRP A 288 -0.44 0.48 9.65
C TRP A 288 -1.22 1.43 10.54
N THR A 289 -0.83 2.70 10.61
CA THR A 289 -1.54 3.68 11.44
C THR A 289 -2.98 3.91 10.97
N GLN A 290 -3.23 3.93 9.65
CA GLN A 290 -4.59 4.07 9.12
C GLN A 290 -5.45 2.82 9.37
N HIS A 291 -4.88 1.60 9.33
CA HIS A 291 -5.60 0.39 9.71
C HIS A 291 -5.93 0.37 11.21
N ILE A 292 -4.97 0.74 12.05
CA ILE A 292 -5.18 0.88 13.50
C ILE A 292 -6.27 1.91 13.79
N ALA A 293 -6.23 3.07 13.13
CA ALA A 293 -7.26 4.11 13.26
C ALA A 293 -8.67 3.56 13.00
N ARG A 294 -8.83 2.78 11.94
CA ARG A 294 -10.11 2.18 11.56
C ARG A 294 -10.59 1.11 12.52
N VAL A 295 -9.70 0.18 12.89
CA VAL A 295 -10.05 -0.98 13.72
C VAL A 295 -10.27 -0.61 15.17
N LEU A 296 -9.45 0.30 15.71
CA LEU A 296 -9.51 0.70 17.12
C LEU A 296 -10.33 1.99 17.36
N HIS A 297 -10.84 2.62 16.30
CA HIS A 297 -11.56 3.89 16.36
C HIS A 297 -10.76 4.99 17.08
N VAL A 298 -9.47 5.09 16.77
CA VAL A 298 -8.58 6.13 17.29
C VAL A 298 -8.27 7.14 16.20
N ASP A 299 -8.17 8.40 16.59
CA ASP A 299 -7.78 9.47 15.67
C ASP A 299 -6.25 9.55 15.62
N ILE A 300 -5.66 9.40 14.44
CA ILE A 300 -4.22 9.52 14.26
C ILE A 300 -3.91 10.96 13.81
N THR A 301 -3.78 11.84 14.80
CA THR A 301 -3.30 13.20 14.56
C THR A 301 -1.82 13.18 14.13
N GLU A 302 -1.33 14.29 13.58
CA GLU A 302 0.08 14.46 13.22
C GLU A 302 1.02 14.20 14.42
N GLU A 303 0.68 14.69 15.60
CA GLU A 303 1.43 14.46 16.84
C GLU A 303 1.49 12.97 17.20
N ILE A 304 0.35 12.27 17.12
CA ILE A 304 0.28 10.83 17.37
C ILE A 304 1.08 10.08 16.32
N PHE A 305 0.92 10.42 15.03
CA PHE A 305 1.68 9.80 13.94
C PHE A 305 3.19 9.94 14.16
N ASN A 306 3.68 11.15 14.46
CA ASN A 306 5.09 11.42 14.67
C ASN A 306 5.65 10.61 15.85
N ARG A 307 4.90 10.50 16.94
CA ARG A 307 5.27 9.65 18.09
C ARG A 307 5.35 8.17 17.73
N LEU A 308 4.37 7.64 16.98
CA LEU A 308 4.37 6.25 16.54
C LEU A 308 5.50 5.99 15.53
N ALA A 309 5.75 6.91 14.62
CA ALA A 309 6.86 6.84 13.66
C ALA A 309 8.21 6.78 14.37
N GLY A 310 8.45 7.63 15.37
CA GLY A 310 9.67 7.60 16.20
C GLY A 310 9.88 6.24 16.89
N ILE A 311 8.82 5.65 17.45
CA ILE A 311 8.89 4.32 18.05
C ILE A 311 9.25 3.25 17.01
N ALA A 312 8.68 3.34 15.81
CA ALA A 312 8.92 2.37 14.76
C ALA A 312 10.33 2.48 14.17
N GLU A 313 10.89 3.70 14.10
CA GLU A 313 12.23 3.95 13.59
C GLU A 313 13.30 3.19 14.39
N GLU A 314 13.14 3.08 15.71
CA GLU A 314 14.03 2.27 16.56
C GLU A 314 14.04 0.77 16.20
N LEU A 315 13.01 0.31 15.50
CA LEU A 315 12.78 -1.08 15.11
C LEU A 315 12.85 -1.31 13.60
N ARG A 316 13.22 -0.24 12.85
CA ARG A 316 13.34 -0.31 11.40
C ARG A 316 14.43 -1.30 11.02
N PRO A 317 14.16 -2.25 10.10
CA PRO A 317 15.20 -3.12 9.58
C PRO A 317 16.30 -2.27 8.92
N PRO A 318 17.58 -2.62 9.09
CA PRO A 318 18.64 -1.96 8.33
C PRO A 318 18.40 -2.19 6.85
N LEU A 319 18.65 -1.16 6.02
CA LEU A 319 18.72 -1.34 4.58
C LEU A 319 19.93 -2.23 4.28
N VAL A 320 19.71 -3.31 3.56
CA VAL A 320 20.79 -4.21 3.16
C VAL A 320 21.74 -3.40 2.27
N HIS A 321 22.98 -3.24 2.71
CA HIS A 321 24.06 -2.48 2.02
C HIS A 321 24.03 -0.93 2.16
N GLU A 322 23.66 -0.38 3.31
CA GLU A 322 24.21 0.94 3.65
C GLU A 322 25.73 0.79 3.85
N PRO A 323 26.57 1.55 3.12
CA PRO A 323 28.01 1.44 3.19
C PRO A 323 28.58 1.88 4.55
#